data_531a007b6a5265c85b1a75f763f4901c
#
_entry.id   531a007b6a5265c85b1a75f763f4901c
#
_cell.length_a   1.000
_cell.length_b   1.000
_cell.length_c   1.000
_cell.angle_alpha   90.00
_cell.angle_beta   90.00
_cell.angle_gamma   90.00
#
_symmetry.space_group_name_H-M   'P 1'
#
loop_
_entity.id
_entity.type
_entity.pdbx_description
1 polymer ?
#
loop_
_entity_poly.entity_id
_entity_poly.type
_entity_poly.pdbx_seq_one_letter_code
_entity_poly.pdbx_strand_id
1 'polypeptide(L)'
;MAPTLNITHIGTATAILEINGVNFLTDPFFSPAGTTWDLGIAVLKVTEDPALRLNQLPVIDAVLLSHEDHPDNLDDLGRQLLDGRRVFTTLDGAKNLAPRPAVHGMKPWEEIETIIAGKKFKIIATPTKHVPGDECTGFIITGEDFGHHHDGLPNAIYFTGDTVYIEELDSIADQYHVCAAVMNLGNAHAPNKEDPNGPLMQITMGGKDGARLFRALKADVLVPMHYESWGHFTQFGDELRQAFEDEGIINKVCWLKGGEEVSVL
;
A
#
# COMPACT_ATOMS: atom_id res chain seq x y z
N MET A 1 -13.94 0.57 20.62
CA MET A 1 -12.63 1.27 20.77
C MET A 1 -12.10 1.42 19.37
N ALA A 2 -11.26 2.41 19.10
CA ALA A 2 -10.56 2.48 17.82
C ALA A 2 -9.59 1.29 17.67
N PRO A 3 -9.24 0.85 16.45
CA PRO A 3 -8.22 -0.18 16.25
C PRO A 3 -6.86 0.33 16.74
N THR A 4 -5.98 -0.58 17.12
CA THR A 4 -4.56 -0.28 17.29
C THR A 4 -3.83 -0.55 15.97
N LEU A 5 -2.87 0.30 15.63
CA LEU A 5 -2.03 0.15 14.46
C LEU A 5 -0.59 0.50 14.81
N ASN A 6 0.28 -0.49 14.76
CA ASN A 6 1.72 -0.30 14.75
C ASN A 6 2.25 -0.61 13.33
N ILE A 7 3.21 0.17 12.85
CA ILE A 7 3.79 -0.03 11.52
C ILE A 7 5.30 -0.16 11.63
N THR A 8 5.85 -1.22 11.02
CA THR A 8 7.29 -1.38 10.78
C THR A 8 7.54 -1.31 9.28
N HIS A 9 8.08 -0.19 8.80
CA HIS A 9 8.44 -0.02 7.41
C HIS A 9 9.71 -0.81 7.06
N ILE A 10 9.66 -1.59 6.01
CA ILE A 10 10.79 -2.43 5.55
C ILE A 10 11.52 -1.75 4.40
N GLY A 11 10.78 -1.15 3.49
CA GLY A 11 11.27 -0.43 2.33
C GLY A 11 10.23 -0.36 1.23
N THR A 12 10.33 0.61 0.37
CA THR A 12 9.38 0.81 -0.74
C THR A 12 7.91 0.80 -0.28
N ALA A 13 7.07 -0.08 -0.85
CA ALA A 13 5.69 -0.35 -0.44
C ALA A 13 5.56 -1.45 0.63
N THR A 14 6.69 -1.99 1.12
CA THR A 14 6.71 -3.12 2.04
C THR A 14 6.71 -2.64 3.48
N ALA A 15 5.66 -2.97 4.23
CA ALA A 15 5.56 -2.70 5.66
C ALA A 15 4.77 -3.80 6.37
N ILE A 16 5.09 -4.02 7.64
CA ILE A 16 4.25 -4.80 8.55
C ILE A 16 3.25 -3.83 9.17
N LEU A 17 1.97 -4.07 8.96
CA LEU A 17 0.87 -3.41 9.63
C LEU A 17 0.37 -4.35 10.73
N GLU A 18 0.78 -4.12 11.97
CA GLU A 18 0.22 -4.84 13.11
C GLU A 18 -1.09 -4.17 13.52
N ILE A 19 -2.20 -4.82 13.18
CA ILE A 19 -3.54 -4.33 13.44
C ILE A 19 -4.19 -5.18 14.53
N ASN A 20 -4.44 -4.60 15.70
CA ASN A 20 -4.98 -5.33 16.85
C ASN A 20 -4.20 -6.63 17.16
N GLY A 21 -2.87 -6.64 17.01
CA GLY A 21 -2.00 -7.80 17.25
C GLY A 21 -2.02 -8.86 16.13
N VAL A 22 -2.48 -8.52 14.92
CA VAL A 22 -2.43 -9.35 13.71
C VAL A 22 -1.52 -8.68 12.68
N ASN A 23 -0.53 -9.40 12.17
CA ASN A 23 0.48 -8.88 11.26
C ASN A 23 0.08 -9.06 9.80
N PHE A 24 -0.27 -7.97 9.15
CA PHE A 24 -0.43 -7.88 7.71
C PHE A 24 0.87 -7.37 7.09
N LEU A 25 1.33 -8.00 6.01
CA LEU A 25 2.46 -7.50 5.23
C LEU A 25 1.94 -6.91 3.92
N THR A 26 2.35 -5.68 3.61
CA THR A 26 2.05 -5.05 2.31
C THR A 26 3.16 -5.36 1.32
N ASP A 27 2.82 -5.57 0.06
CA ASP A 27 3.67 -5.62 -1.13
C ASP A 27 5.10 -6.15 -0.86
N PRO A 28 5.29 -7.49 -0.70
CA PRO A 28 6.54 -8.07 -0.22
C PRO A 28 7.69 -7.89 -1.21
N PHE A 29 8.61 -6.99 -0.91
CA PHE A 29 9.83 -6.73 -1.66
C PHE A 29 11.06 -6.77 -0.74
N PHE A 30 12.08 -7.57 -1.07
CA PHE A 30 13.25 -7.80 -0.20
C PHE A 30 14.59 -7.82 -0.94
N SER A 31 14.61 -7.48 -2.21
CA SER A 31 15.86 -7.43 -2.98
C SER A 31 16.80 -6.32 -2.49
N PRO A 32 18.12 -6.58 -2.45
CA PRO A 32 19.08 -5.62 -1.93
C PRO A 32 19.34 -4.45 -2.88
N ALA A 33 19.90 -3.38 -2.34
CA ALA A 33 20.39 -2.24 -3.10
C ALA A 33 21.30 -2.68 -4.27
N GLY A 34 21.16 -1.99 -5.39
CA GLY A 34 21.89 -2.29 -6.63
C GLY A 34 21.23 -3.32 -7.54
N THR A 35 20.19 -4.02 -7.07
CA THR A 35 19.39 -4.90 -7.94
C THR A 35 18.68 -4.07 -9.02
N THR A 36 18.63 -4.62 -10.23
CA THR A 36 18.02 -3.95 -11.40
C THR A 36 17.10 -4.89 -12.14
N TRP A 37 16.03 -4.33 -12.71
CA TRP A 37 15.12 -5.01 -13.63
C TRP A 37 15.03 -4.22 -14.94
N ASP A 38 15.33 -4.86 -16.05
CA ASP A 38 15.14 -4.30 -17.39
C ASP A 38 13.74 -4.69 -17.89
N LEU A 39 12.85 -3.72 -17.92
CA LEU A 39 11.47 -3.88 -18.43
C LEU A 39 11.38 -3.61 -19.94
N GLY A 40 12.51 -3.39 -20.63
CA GLY A 40 12.58 -3.04 -22.04
C GLY A 40 12.26 -1.56 -22.35
N ILE A 41 11.34 -0.95 -21.61
CA ILE A 41 10.97 0.47 -21.73
C ILE A 41 11.61 1.35 -20.63
N ALA A 42 12.04 0.73 -19.54
CA ALA A 42 12.70 1.38 -18.41
C ALA A 42 13.56 0.35 -17.64
N VAL A 43 14.61 0.83 -17.00
CA VAL A 43 15.39 0.02 -16.05
C VAL A 43 15.08 0.51 -14.65
N LEU A 44 14.47 -0.35 -13.86
CA LEU A 44 14.23 -0.08 -12.45
C LEU A 44 15.48 -0.45 -11.65
N LYS A 45 15.84 0.37 -10.68
CA LYS A 45 17.00 0.14 -9.81
C LYS A 45 16.67 0.45 -8.37
N VAL A 46 16.94 -0.52 -7.50
CA VAL A 46 16.87 -0.36 -6.03
C VAL A 46 18.08 0.43 -5.55
N THR A 47 17.86 1.42 -4.72
CA THR A 47 18.90 2.30 -4.18
C THR A 47 19.25 2.00 -2.73
N GLU A 48 18.39 1.30 -1.99
CA GLU A 48 18.53 1.02 -0.57
C GLU A 48 18.26 -0.46 -0.25
N ASP A 49 18.92 -0.98 0.77
CA ASP A 49 18.63 -2.31 1.29
C ASP A 49 17.32 -2.31 2.09
N PRO A 50 16.55 -3.44 2.09
CA PRO A 50 15.40 -3.54 2.98
C PRO A 50 15.86 -3.49 4.45
N ALA A 51 15.13 -2.73 5.27
CA ALA A 51 15.46 -2.56 6.69
C ALA A 51 15.39 -3.86 7.49
N LEU A 52 14.56 -4.82 7.07
CA LEU A 52 14.48 -6.17 7.61
C LEU A 52 14.62 -7.20 6.50
N ARG A 53 15.32 -8.30 6.79
CA ARG A 53 15.39 -9.47 5.90
C ARG A 53 14.27 -10.47 6.21
N LEU A 54 13.96 -11.36 5.30
CA LEU A 54 12.92 -12.40 5.46
C LEU A 54 13.01 -13.17 6.79
N ASN A 55 14.22 -13.51 7.24
CA ASN A 55 14.45 -14.27 8.47
C ASN A 55 14.40 -13.43 9.75
N GLN A 56 14.18 -12.14 9.64
CA GLN A 56 14.03 -11.20 10.77
C GLN A 56 12.56 -10.80 10.99
N LEU A 57 11.66 -11.22 10.07
CA LEU A 57 10.24 -10.90 10.17
C LEU A 57 9.59 -11.65 11.34
N PRO A 58 8.63 -11.03 12.03
CA PRO A 58 7.71 -11.76 12.91
C PRO A 58 6.84 -12.73 12.09
N VAL A 59 5.96 -13.45 12.76
CA VAL A 59 4.94 -14.23 12.06
C VAL A 59 4.06 -13.28 11.27
N ILE A 60 3.96 -13.49 9.97
CA ILE A 60 3.05 -12.76 9.08
C ILE A 60 1.78 -13.59 8.91
N ASP A 61 0.64 -13.04 9.30
CA ASP A 61 -0.65 -13.72 9.31
C ASP A 61 -1.39 -13.63 7.97
N ALA A 62 -1.20 -12.51 7.26
CA ALA A 62 -1.76 -12.28 5.92
C ALA A 62 -0.91 -11.31 5.11
N VAL A 63 -1.12 -11.30 3.80
CA VAL A 63 -0.45 -10.40 2.85
C VAL A 63 -1.50 -9.60 2.08
N LEU A 64 -1.30 -8.29 2.01
CA LEU A 64 -2.03 -7.36 1.15
C LEU A 64 -1.12 -7.04 -0.04
N LEU A 65 -1.37 -7.65 -1.18
CA LEU A 65 -0.57 -7.49 -2.39
C LEU A 65 -1.34 -6.64 -3.39
N SER A 66 -0.92 -5.41 -3.59
CA SER A 66 -1.60 -4.47 -4.47
C SER A 66 -1.59 -4.95 -5.93
N HIS A 67 -0.48 -5.51 -6.39
CA HIS A 67 -0.33 -6.17 -7.70
C HIS A 67 0.93 -7.04 -7.72
N GLU A 68 1.00 -8.01 -8.64
CA GLU A 68 2.03 -9.04 -8.61
C GLU A 68 3.07 -8.92 -9.75
N ASP A 69 2.81 -8.10 -10.74
CA ASP A 69 3.53 -8.01 -12.01
C ASP A 69 4.62 -6.93 -12.02
N HIS A 70 4.69 -6.10 -10.96
CA HIS A 70 5.75 -5.11 -10.82
C HIS A 70 6.80 -5.56 -9.78
N PRO A 71 8.11 -5.50 -10.13
CA PRO A 71 9.17 -6.00 -9.27
C PRO A 71 9.37 -5.16 -8.00
N ASP A 72 8.90 -3.91 -7.95
CA ASP A 72 8.97 -3.02 -6.78
C ASP A 72 7.89 -3.29 -5.72
N ASN A 73 6.87 -4.07 -6.07
CA ASN A 73 5.81 -4.50 -5.16
C ASN A 73 5.90 -5.99 -4.81
N LEU A 74 6.45 -6.83 -5.73
CA LEU A 74 6.64 -8.26 -5.48
C LEU A 74 7.87 -8.80 -6.21
N ASP A 75 8.95 -9.04 -5.49
CA ASP A 75 10.15 -9.68 -6.02
C ASP A 75 10.19 -11.20 -5.77
N ASP A 76 11.23 -11.87 -6.26
CA ASP A 76 11.39 -13.31 -6.09
C ASP A 76 11.52 -13.75 -4.62
N LEU A 77 12.09 -12.91 -3.76
CA LEU A 77 12.18 -13.16 -2.32
C LEU A 77 10.81 -13.01 -1.65
N GLY A 78 10.06 -11.96 -2.01
CA GLY A 78 8.69 -11.75 -1.55
C GLY A 78 7.75 -12.88 -1.98
N ARG A 79 7.91 -13.39 -3.20
CA ARG A 79 7.13 -14.56 -3.68
C ARG A 79 7.29 -15.80 -2.81
N GLN A 80 8.46 -16.03 -2.21
CA GLN A 80 8.68 -17.13 -1.27
C GLN A 80 7.84 -16.97 0.01
N LEU A 81 7.60 -15.73 0.42
CA LEU A 81 6.83 -15.42 1.62
C LEU A 81 5.32 -15.70 1.43
N LEU A 82 4.82 -15.74 0.21
CA LEU A 82 3.40 -15.99 -0.08
C LEU A 82 2.98 -17.44 0.22
N ASP A 83 3.93 -18.39 0.22
CA ASP A 83 3.61 -19.80 0.39
C ASP A 83 3.04 -20.08 1.79
N GLY A 84 1.86 -20.71 1.83
CA GLY A 84 1.16 -21.07 3.06
C GLY A 84 0.50 -19.90 3.80
N ARG A 85 0.52 -18.69 3.24
CA ARG A 85 -0.11 -17.50 3.81
C ARG A 85 -1.36 -17.12 3.04
N ARG A 86 -2.27 -16.44 3.73
CA ARG A 86 -3.44 -15.83 3.09
C ARG A 86 -3.00 -14.55 2.38
N VAL A 87 -3.27 -14.47 1.09
CA VAL A 87 -2.92 -13.33 0.23
C VAL A 87 -4.20 -12.76 -0.37
N PHE A 88 -4.38 -11.45 -0.28
CA PHE A 88 -5.41 -10.69 -0.96
C PHE A 88 -4.76 -9.89 -2.07
N THR A 89 -5.27 -9.95 -3.29
CA THR A 89 -4.68 -9.29 -4.46
C THR A 89 -5.73 -9.11 -5.56
N THR A 90 -5.32 -8.64 -6.73
CA THR A 90 -6.16 -8.51 -7.94
C THR A 90 -6.58 -9.87 -8.49
N LEU A 91 -7.58 -9.90 -9.37
CA LEU A 91 -7.98 -11.14 -10.05
C LEU A 91 -6.86 -11.71 -10.91
N ASP A 92 -6.15 -10.84 -11.62
CA ASP A 92 -5.02 -11.26 -12.46
C ASP A 92 -3.86 -11.75 -11.60
N GLY A 93 -3.54 -11.05 -10.53
CA GLY A 93 -2.54 -11.48 -9.56
C GLY A 93 -2.83 -12.87 -8.99
N ALA A 94 -4.08 -13.15 -8.61
CA ALA A 94 -4.46 -14.47 -8.12
C ALA A 94 -4.31 -15.56 -9.18
N LYS A 95 -4.62 -15.27 -10.44
CA LYS A 95 -4.45 -16.18 -11.58
C LYS A 95 -2.97 -16.47 -11.83
N ASN A 96 -2.12 -15.43 -11.81
CA ASN A 96 -0.69 -15.55 -12.07
C ASN A 96 0.07 -16.23 -10.92
N LEU A 97 -0.42 -16.08 -9.69
CA LEU A 97 0.11 -16.75 -8.50
C LEU A 97 -0.37 -18.18 -8.32
N ALA A 98 -1.34 -18.67 -9.13
CA ALA A 98 -1.82 -20.04 -9.07
C ALA A 98 -0.65 -21.04 -9.31
N PRO A 99 -0.63 -22.19 -8.62
CA PRO A 99 -1.70 -22.82 -7.85
C PRO A 99 -1.65 -22.59 -6.32
N ARG A 100 -1.16 -21.46 -5.82
CA ARG A 100 -1.13 -21.16 -4.37
C ARG A 100 -2.55 -21.17 -3.79
N PRO A 101 -2.87 -22.03 -2.81
CA PRO A 101 -4.27 -22.29 -2.42
C PRO A 101 -4.92 -21.17 -1.60
N ALA A 102 -4.14 -20.28 -0.99
CA ALA A 102 -4.64 -19.24 -0.08
C ALA A 102 -4.60 -17.83 -0.71
N VAL A 103 -4.52 -17.73 -2.02
CA VAL A 103 -4.56 -16.45 -2.74
C VAL A 103 -6.00 -16.13 -3.14
N HIS A 104 -6.47 -14.96 -2.73
CA HIS A 104 -7.82 -14.45 -2.99
C HIS A 104 -7.74 -13.28 -3.96
N GLY A 105 -8.19 -13.48 -5.19
CA GLY A 105 -8.34 -12.41 -6.18
C GLY A 105 -9.63 -11.63 -5.91
N MET A 106 -9.53 -10.30 -5.94
CA MET A 106 -10.62 -9.39 -5.63
C MET A 106 -10.86 -8.40 -6.77
N LYS A 107 -12.12 -8.07 -7.02
CA LYS A 107 -12.53 -6.96 -7.89
C LYS A 107 -12.62 -5.68 -7.08
N PRO A 108 -12.54 -4.51 -7.72
CA PRO A 108 -12.86 -3.25 -7.05
C PRO A 108 -14.20 -3.31 -6.33
N TRP A 109 -14.23 -2.84 -5.06
CA TRP A 109 -15.36 -2.85 -4.13
C TRP A 109 -15.84 -4.25 -3.70
N GLU A 110 -15.12 -5.31 -4.03
CA GLU A 110 -15.40 -6.63 -3.47
C GLU A 110 -14.96 -6.70 -2.01
N GLU A 111 -15.81 -7.31 -1.18
CA GLU A 111 -15.59 -7.50 0.25
C GLU A 111 -15.36 -8.98 0.55
N ILE A 112 -14.38 -9.28 1.38
CA ILE A 112 -14.13 -10.62 1.93
C ILE A 112 -14.14 -10.55 3.45
N GLU A 113 -15.11 -11.23 4.07
CA GLU A 113 -15.09 -11.51 5.51
C GLU A 113 -14.23 -12.73 5.80
N THR A 114 -13.34 -12.61 6.77
CA THR A 114 -12.34 -13.65 7.03
C THR A 114 -11.90 -13.67 8.48
N ILE A 115 -11.38 -14.82 8.94
CA ILE A 115 -10.75 -14.96 10.25
C ILE A 115 -9.23 -15.08 10.03
N ILE A 116 -8.45 -14.16 10.60
CA ILE A 116 -7.00 -14.14 10.57
C ILE A 116 -6.50 -14.12 12.00
N ALA A 117 -5.63 -15.05 12.36
CA ALA A 117 -5.12 -15.21 13.74
C ALA A 117 -6.22 -15.20 14.82
N GLY A 118 -7.38 -15.81 14.52
CA GLY A 118 -8.52 -15.89 15.43
C GLY A 118 -9.41 -14.66 15.54
N LYS A 119 -9.10 -13.58 14.79
CA LYS A 119 -9.90 -12.34 14.76
C LYS A 119 -10.64 -12.18 13.44
N LYS A 120 -11.82 -11.61 13.49
CA LYS A 120 -12.64 -11.36 12.30
C LYS A 120 -12.26 -10.03 11.67
N PHE A 121 -11.96 -10.07 10.39
CA PHE A 121 -11.70 -8.93 9.54
C PHE A 121 -12.63 -8.93 8.33
N LYS A 122 -12.89 -7.74 7.81
CA LYS A 122 -13.44 -7.50 6.49
C LYS A 122 -12.39 -6.75 5.69
N ILE A 123 -12.01 -7.31 4.56
CA ILE A 123 -11.06 -6.71 3.60
C ILE A 123 -11.85 -6.30 2.37
N ILE A 124 -11.74 -5.04 1.98
CA ILE A 124 -12.42 -4.49 0.82
C ILE A 124 -11.36 -4.01 -0.17
N ALA A 125 -11.40 -4.51 -1.39
CA ALA A 125 -10.55 -4.04 -2.47
C ALA A 125 -11.03 -2.68 -2.99
N THR A 126 -10.13 -1.73 -3.24
CA THR A 126 -10.49 -0.43 -3.80
C THR A 126 -10.01 -0.30 -5.25
N PRO A 127 -10.73 0.48 -6.08
CA PRO A 127 -10.24 0.79 -7.41
C PRO A 127 -8.95 1.60 -7.34
N THR A 128 -8.13 1.44 -8.37
CA THR A 128 -6.89 2.20 -8.56
C THR A 128 -6.76 2.63 -10.02
N LYS A 129 -5.91 3.60 -10.26
CA LYS A 129 -5.45 3.95 -11.60
C LYS A 129 -3.93 4.06 -11.55
N HIS A 130 -3.28 3.05 -12.12
CA HIS A 130 -1.83 2.89 -12.14
C HIS A 130 -1.34 2.77 -13.59
N VAL A 131 -0.65 1.73 -13.97
CA VAL A 131 -0.21 1.53 -15.36
C VAL A 131 -1.39 1.07 -16.22
N PRO A 132 -1.62 1.65 -17.43
CA PRO A 132 -2.71 1.22 -18.30
C PRO A 132 -2.62 -0.25 -18.70
N GLY A 133 -3.72 -0.96 -18.50
CA GLY A 133 -3.88 -2.37 -18.84
C GLY A 133 -3.38 -3.36 -17.78
N ASP A 134 -2.74 -2.89 -16.72
CA ASP A 134 -2.31 -3.70 -15.60
C ASP A 134 -3.27 -3.51 -14.42
N GLU A 135 -3.59 -4.58 -13.68
CA GLU A 135 -4.50 -4.51 -12.53
C GLU A 135 -3.71 -4.14 -11.26
N CYS A 136 -4.24 -3.21 -10.48
CA CYS A 136 -3.75 -2.87 -9.16
C CYS A 136 -4.93 -2.66 -8.20
N THR A 137 -4.73 -2.76 -6.90
CA THR A 137 -5.77 -2.56 -5.89
C THR A 137 -5.22 -1.97 -4.60
N GLY A 138 -6.01 -1.13 -3.94
CA GLY A 138 -5.82 -0.81 -2.53
C GLY A 138 -6.73 -1.65 -1.65
N PHE A 139 -6.63 -1.48 -0.32
CA PHE A 139 -7.38 -2.27 0.65
C PHE A 139 -7.90 -1.42 1.80
N ILE A 140 -9.20 -1.49 2.05
CA ILE A 140 -9.80 -1.03 3.30
C ILE A 140 -9.86 -2.24 4.24
N ILE A 141 -9.34 -2.07 5.44
CA ILE A 141 -9.33 -3.10 6.48
C ILE A 141 -10.22 -2.62 7.62
N THR A 142 -11.23 -3.41 7.97
CA THR A 142 -12.06 -3.20 9.15
C THR A 142 -12.30 -4.52 9.88
N GLY A 143 -12.86 -4.49 11.09
CA GLY A 143 -13.07 -5.69 11.89
C GLY A 143 -14.07 -5.47 13.02
N GLU A 144 -14.55 -6.54 13.63
CA GLU A 144 -15.52 -6.48 14.75
C GLU A 144 -14.99 -5.63 15.92
N ASP A 145 -13.68 -5.69 16.19
CA ASP A 145 -13.03 -4.99 17.30
C ASP A 145 -12.64 -3.54 16.99
N PHE A 146 -12.91 -3.04 15.76
CA PHE A 146 -12.52 -1.68 15.37
C PHE A 146 -13.45 -0.60 15.92
N GLY A 147 -14.66 -0.98 16.33
CA GLY A 147 -15.67 -0.03 16.82
C GLY A 147 -16.13 0.94 15.75
N HIS A 148 -16.77 2.02 16.20
CA HIS A 148 -17.35 3.04 15.33
C HIS A 148 -16.89 4.43 15.77
N HIS A 149 -16.76 5.31 14.84
CA HIS A 149 -16.58 6.73 15.07
C HIS A 149 -17.86 7.37 15.62
N HIS A 150 -17.78 8.60 16.15
CA HIS A 150 -18.90 9.26 16.81
C HIS A 150 -20.09 9.57 15.88
N ASP A 151 -19.87 9.61 14.56
CA ASP A 151 -20.91 9.77 13.52
C ASP A 151 -21.59 8.46 13.15
N GLY A 152 -21.17 7.34 13.75
CA GLY A 152 -21.71 6.00 13.52
C GLY A 152 -21.02 5.19 12.41
N LEU A 153 -20.06 5.77 11.70
CA LEU A 153 -19.30 5.03 10.68
C LEU A 153 -18.36 4.00 11.32
N PRO A 154 -18.23 2.80 10.75
CA PRO A 154 -17.24 1.84 11.22
C PRO A 154 -15.82 2.36 10.99
N ASN A 155 -14.96 2.18 11.99
CA ASN A 155 -13.54 2.53 11.88
C ASN A 155 -12.84 1.59 10.91
N ALA A 156 -11.91 2.15 10.12
CA ALA A 156 -11.13 1.41 9.14
C ALA A 156 -9.70 1.95 9.03
N ILE A 157 -8.81 1.11 8.51
CA ILE A 157 -7.47 1.46 8.05
C ILE A 157 -7.48 1.31 6.53
N TYR A 158 -6.89 2.25 5.82
CA TYR A 158 -6.81 2.21 4.37
C TYR A 158 -5.36 2.15 3.89
N PHE A 159 -5.03 1.15 3.08
CA PHE A 159 -3.78 1.03 2.32
C PHE A 159 -4.09 1.26 0.84
N THR A 160 -3.48 2.27 0.21
CA THR A 160 -3.86 2.70 -1.14
C THR A 160 -3.42 1.74 -2.24
N GLY A 161 -2.33 0.96 -2.02
CA GLY A 161 -1.57 0.42 -3.14
C GLY A 161 -1.07 1.53 -4.05
N ASP A 162 -0.63 1.19 -5.25
CA ASP A 162 -0.15 2.16 -6.23
C ASP A 162 -1.31 2.73 -7.04
N THR A 163 -1.51 4.03 -6.94
CA THR A 163 -2.57 4.73 -7.68
C THR A 163 -2.26 6.21 -7.81
N VAL A 164 -2.76 6.85 -8.85
CA VAL A 164 -2.98 8.29 -8.85
C VAL A 164 -4.29 8.60 -8.10
N TYR A 165 -4.51 9.87 -7.74
CA TYR A 165 -5.80 10.27 -7.20
C TYR A 165 -6.92 10.04 -8.21
N ILE A 166 -7.99 9.38 -7.78
CA ILE A 166 -9.24 9.23 -8.52
C ILE A 166 -10.42 9.60 -7.61
N GLU A 167 -11.39 10.33 -8.14
CA GLU A 167 -12.55 10.84 -7.36
C GLU A 167 -13.42 9.72 -6.77
N GLU A 168 -13.37 8.52 -7.36
CA GLU A 168 -14.13 7.37 -6.88
C GLU A 168 -13.73 6.97 -5.44
N LEU A 169 -12.48 7.24 -5.03
CA LEU A 169 -11.99 6.95 -3.67
C LEU A 169 -12.61 7.88 -2.60
N ASP A 170 -13.14 9.03 -2.98
CA ASP A 170 -13.79 9.95 -2.04
C ASP A 170 -14.99 9.30 -1.35
N SER A 171 -15.66 8.36 -2.02
CA SER A 171 -16.81 7.61 -1.51
C SER A 171 -16.49 6.72 -0.30
N ILE A 172 -15.22 6.44 -0.02
CA ILE A 172 -14.79 5.70 1.18
C ILE A 172 -15.26 6.44 2.45
N ALA A 173 -15.16 7.78 2.47
CA ALA A 173 -15.54 8.61 3.61
C ALA A 173 -17.06 8.63 3.90
N ASP A 174 -17.88 8.13 3.00
CA ASP A 174 -19.33 7.98 3.19
C ASP A 174 -19.68 6.63 3.88
N GLN A 175 -18.75 5.68 3.88
CA GLN A 175 -18.97 4.33 4.38
C GLN A 175 -18.12 3.98 5.60
N TYR A 176 -16.94 4.58 5.72
CA TYR A 176 -15.95 4.28 6.75
C TYR A 176 -15.37 5.56 7.34
N HIS A 177 -15.06 5.54 8.63
CA HIS A 177 -14.14 6.50 9.23
C HIS A 177 -12.71 5.96 9.11
N VAL A 178 -11.89 6.62 8.32
CA VAL A 178 -10.50 6.21 8.07
C VAL A 178 -9.61 6.72 9.19
N CYS A 179 -9.30 5.86 10.17
CA CYS A 179 -8.40 6.22 11.28
C CYS A 179 -6.97 6.48 10.80
N ALA A 180 -6.48 5.66 9.85
CA ALA A 180 -5.18 5.85 9.24
C ALA A 180 -5.23 5.52 7.74
N ALA A 181 -4.63 6.37 6.92
CA ALA A 181 -4.43 6.17 5.49
C ALA A 181 -2.94 5.95 5.20
N VAL A 182 -2.56 4.71 4.89
CA VAL A 182 -1.21 4.32 4.47
C VAL A 182 -1.14 4.47 2.96
N MET A 183 -0.36 5.44 2.48
CA MET A 183 -0.39 5.88 1.09
C MET A 183 0.94 5.63 0.37
N ASN A 184 0.88 4.90 -0.75
CA ASN A 184 1.98 4.80 -1.69
C ASN A 184 2.06 6.09 -2.51
N LEU A 185 3.23 6.75 -2.45
CA LEU A 185 3.47 8.06 -3.04
C LEU A 185 4.66 8.02 -4.03
N GLY A 186 5.53 9.04 -4.02
CA GLY A 186 6.76 9.06 -4.83
C GLY A 186 6.61 9.76 -6.18
N ASN A 187 5.36 10.05 -6.62
CA ASN A 187 5.09 10.75 -7.87
C ASN A 187 5.79 10.10 -9.07
N ALA A 188 5.69 8.77 -9.17
CA ALA A 188 6.30 8.00 -10.24
C ALA A 188 5.61 8.28 -11.58
N HIS A 189 6.40 8.24 -12.65
CA HIS A 189 5.93 8.42 -14.02
C HIS A 189 6.46 7.29 -14.90
N ALA A 190 5.63 6.82 -15.82
CA ALA A 190 5.98 5.77 -16.77
C ALA A 190 5.64 6.18 -18.22
N PRO A 191 6.33 5.63 -19.22
CA PRO A 191 5.93 5.78 -20.62
C PRO A 191 4.55 5.16 -20.85
N ASN A 192 3.73 5.81 -21.68
CA ASN A 192 2.50 5.20 -22.14
C ASN A 192 2.81 4.10 -23.16
N LYS A 193 2.39 2.85 -22.89
CA LYS A 193 2.60 1.72 -23.83
C LYS A 193 1.92 1.95 -25.20
N GLU A 194 0.83 2.72 -25.22
CA GLU A 194 0.09 3.06 -26.46
C GLU A 194 0.70 4.25 -27.22
N ASP A 195 1.46 5.12 -26.54
CA ASP A 195 2.19 6.25 -27.09
C ASP A 195 3.60 6.36 -26.46
N PRO A 196 4.55 5.49 -26.83
CA PRO A 196 5.86 5.43 -26.20
C PRO A 196 6.72 6.69 -26.39
N ASN A 197 6.38 7.53 -27.35
CA ASN A 197 7.07 8.82 -27.62
C ASN A 197 6.31 10.03 -27.07
N GLY A 198 5.15 9.79 -26.44
CA GLY A 198 4.35 10.81 -25.78
C GLY A 198 4.92 11.24 -24.42
N PRO A 199 4.24 12.14 -23.72
CA PRO A 199 4.64 12.54 -22.38
C PRO A 199 4.51 11.34 -21.40
N LEU A 200 5.41 11.33 -20.40
CA LEU A 200 5.28 10.36 -19.30
C LEU A 200 3.96 10.57 -18.57
N MET A 201 3.34 9.47 -18.17
CA MET A 201 2.12 9.49 -17.38
C MET A 201 2.47 9.31 -15.91
N GLN A 202 1.81 10.08 -15.03
CA GLN A 202 1.84 9.85 -13.60
C GLN A 202 1.13 8.53 -13.30
N ILE A 203 1.77 7.68 -12.49
CA ILE A 203 1.29 6.35 -12.11
C ILE A 203 1.15 6.14 -10.59
N THR A 204 1.78 7.00 -9.77
CA THR A 204 1.54 7.08 -8.31
C THR A 204 1.30 8.51 -7.89
N MET A 205 0.62 8.70 -6.76
CA MET A 205 0.38 10.04 -6.20
C MET A 205 1.68 10.72 -5.79
N GLY A 206 1.70 12.06 -5.95
CA GLY A 206 2.64 12.93 -5.23
C GLY A 206 2.03 13.48 -3.95
N GLY A 207 2.78 14.31 -3.21
CA GLY A 207 2.35 14.86 -1.93
C GLY A 207 1.08 15.70 -2.02
N LYS A 208 0.88 16.47 -3.10
CA LYS A 208 -0.33 17.26 -3.32
C LYS A 208 -1.56 16.38 -3.52
N ASP A 209 -1.44 15.33 -4.34
CA ASP A 209 -2.53 14.37 -4.57
C ASP A 209 -2.80 13.54 -3.31
N GLY A 210 -1.76 13.11 -2.59
CA GLY A 210 -1.90 12.46 -1.28
C GLY A 210 -2.63 13.32 -0.26
N ALA A 211 -2.31 14.63 -0.19
CA ALA A 211 -3.00 15.57 0.68
C ALA A 211 -4.46 15.79 0.25
N ARG A 212 -4.73 15.79 -1.05
CA ARG A 212 -6.10 15.85 -1.59
C ARG A 212 -6.91 14.63 -1.16
N LEU A 213 -6.37 13.43 -1.38
CA LEU A 213 -7.03 12.19 -0.98
C LEU A 213 -7.23 12.12 0.53
N PHE A 214 -6.21 12.47 1.32
CA PHE A 214 -6.28 12.52 2.78
C PHE A 214 -7.47 13.35 3.29
N ARG A 215 -7.69 14.53 2.70
CA ARG A 215 -8.83 15.40 3.06
C ARG A 215 -10.16 14.82 2.60
N ALA A 216 -10.22 14.24 1.39
CA ALA A 216 -11.43 13.62 0.86
C ALA A 216 -11.87 12.44 1.72
N LEU A 217 -10.94 11.62 2.18
CA LEU A 217 -11.17 10.52 3.12
C LEU A 217 -11.53 10.98 4.54
N LYS A 218 -11.29 12.25 4.88
CA LYS A 218 -11.39 12.78 6.26
C LYS A 218 -10.58 11.96 7.26
N ALA A 219 -9.45 11.40 6.81
CA ALA A 219 -8.64 10.51 7.62
C ALA A 219 -7.99 11.24 8.81
N ASP A 220 -7.76 10.52 9.93
CA ASP A 220 -7.14 11.10 11.11
C ASP A 220 -5.63 11.25 10.95
N VAL A 221 -4.98 10.23 10.38
CA VAL A 221 -3.53 10.17 10.18
C VAL A 221 -3.21 9.73 8.74
N LEU A 222 -2.21 10.39 8.13
CA LEU A 222 -1.58 9.98 6.88
C LEU A 222 -0.22 9.35 7.18
N VAL A 223 0.03 8.16 6.62
CA VAL A 223 1.32 7.46 6.70
C VAL A 223 1.88 7.34 5.28
N PRO A 224 2.90 8.13 4.90
CA PRO A 224 3.48 8.06 3.58
C PRO A 224 4.43 6.86 3.46
N MET A 225 4.35 6.14 2.36
CA MET A 225 5.25 5.07 1.95
C MET A 225 5.54 5.16 0.45
N HIS A 226 6.41 4.29 -0.07
CA HIS A 226 6.68 4.12 -1.50
C HIS A 226 7.13 5.42 -2.19
N TYR A 227 8.04 6.16 -1.56
CA TYR A 227 8.61 7.39 -2.11
C TYR A 227 10.15 7.41 -2.05
N GLU A 228 10.75 6.34 -1.53
CA GLU A 228 12.20 6.13 -1.43
C GLU A 228 12.58 4.77 -1.97
N SER A 229 13.87 4.48 -2.00
CA SER A 229 14.47 3.18 -2.39
C SER A 229 14.45 2.88 -3.88
N TRP A 230 13.89 3.74 -4.75
CA TRP A 230 13.87 3.55 -6.21
C TRP A 230 14.29 4.81 -6.97
N GLY A 231 15.04 4.60 -8.05
CA GLY A 231 15.56 5.69 -8.90
C GLY A 231 14.52 6.34 -9.83
N HIS A 232 13.32 5.80 -9.94
CA HIS A 232 12.28 6.33 -10.83
C HIS A 232 11.27 7.24 -10.14
N PHE A 233 11.34 7.38 -8.82
CA PHE A 233 10.53 8.36 -8.10
C PHE A 233 11.02 9.78 -8.39
N THR A 234 10.09 10.72 -8.40
CA THR A 234 10.37 12.14 -8.70
C THR A 234 10.08 13.05 -7.51
N GLN A 235 9.59 12.51 -6.40
CA GLN A 235 9.31 13.24 -5.18
C GLN A 235 9.68 12.39 -3.96
N PHE A 236 10.75 12.76 -3.28
CA PHE A 236 11.32 12.06 -2.14
C PHE A 236 10.85 12.69 -0.81
N GLY A 237 11.40 12.24 0.31
CA GLY A 237 10.95 12.62 1.65
C GLY A 237 10.92 14.13 1.92
N ASP A 238 11.95 14.88 1.49
CA ASP A 238 12.01 16.33 1.73
C ASP A 238 10.97 17.07 0.89
N GLU A 239 10.81 16.71 -0.39
CA GLU A 239 9.80 17.29 -1.28
C GLU A 239 8.37 16.94 -0.83
N LEU A 240 8.15 15.72 -0.33
CA LEU A 240 6.86 15.32 0.25
C LEU A 240 6.56 16.10 1.53
N ARG A 241 7.56 16.29 2.40
CA ARG A 241 7.41 17.09 3.61
C ARG A 241 7.00 18.52 3.27
N GLN A 242 7.70 19.16 2.33
CA GLN A 242 7.37 20.50 1.88
C GLN A 242 5.95 20.55 1.29
N ALA A 243 5.56 19.56 0.46
CA ALA A 243 4.20 19.51 -0.09
C ALA A 243 3.14 19.41 1.01
N PHE A 244 3.36 18.62 2.06
CA PHE A 244 2.42 18.49 3.17
C PHE A 244 2.39 19.73 4.09
N GLU A 245 3.51 20.47 4.20
CA GLU A 245 3.55 21.78 4.86
C GLU A 245 2.73 22.80 4.08
N ASP A 246 2.96 22.90 2.76
CA ASP A 246 2.23 23.82 1.87
C ASP A 246 0.72 23.52 1.86
N GLU A 247 0.36 22.25 1.93
CA GLU A 247 -1.02 21.79 2.02
C GLU A 247 -1.61 21.86 3.45
N GLY A 248 -0.82 22.24 4.46
CA GLY A 248 -1.27 22.44 5.84
C GLY A 248 -1.68 21.18 6.59
N ILE A 249 -1.19 20.00 6.18
CA ILE A 249 -1.50 18.72 6.81
C ILE A 249 -0.32 18.07 7.54
N ILE A 250 0.84 18.71 7.56
CA ILE A 250 2.07 18.13 8.14
C ILE A 250 1.89 17.57 9.57
N ASN A 251 1.04 18.21 10.38
CA ASN A 251 0.75 17.78 11.76
C ASN A 251 -0.11 16.49 11.83
N LYS A 252 -0.61 16.01 10.69
CA LYS A 252 -1.40 14.79 10.55
C LYS A 252 -0.59 13.66 9.90
N VAL A 253 0.68 13.91 9.58
CA VAL A 253 1.54 12.95 8.90
C VAL A 253 2.40 12.21 9.93
N CYS A 254 2.28 10.88 9.92
CA CYS A 254 3.12 9.99 10.70
C CYS A 254 4.24 9.45 9.81
N TRP A 255 5.45 9.95 9.99
CA TRP A 255 6.63 9.52 9.25
C TRP A 255 7.20 8.25 9.86
N LEU A 256 7.48 7.27 8.99
CA LEU A 256 8.10 6.01 9.38
C LEU A 256 9.62 6.09 9.24
N LYS A 257 10.31 5.28 10.04
CA LYS A 257 11.74 5.04 9.90
C LYS A 257 11.96 3.55 9.67
N GLY A 258 12.75 3.22 8.65
CA GLY A 258 12.98 1.83 8.27
C GLY A 258 13.44 0.94 9.43
N GLY A 259 12.77 -0.19 9.62
CA GLY A 259 13.06 -1.19 10.64
C GLY A 259 12.62 -0.84 12.07
N GLU A 260 12.12 0.37 12.32
CA GLU A 260 11.59 0.76 13.63
C GLU A 260 10.07 0.61 13.65
N GLU A 261 9.53 0.02 14.73
CA GLU A 261 8.09 -0.03 14.96
C GLU A 261 7.59 1.33 15.45
N VAL A 262 6.57 1.86 14.78
CA VAL A 262 5.93 3.14 15.10
C VAL A 262 4.47 2.89 15.45
N SER A 263 4.02 3.34 16.63
CA SER A 263 2.60 3.34 16.99
C SER A 263 1.92 4.50 16.30
N VAL A 264 0.93 4.18 15.45
CA VAL A 264 0.19 5.14 14.61
C VAL A 264 -1.17 5.47 15.24
N LEU A 265 -1.84 4.44 15.82
CA LEU A 265 -3.14 4.53 16.48
C LEU A 265 -3.10 3.91 17.87
#